data_26116e74cd77563d2108d570d3cbcf51
#
_entry.id   26116e74cd77563d2108d570d3cbcf51
#
_cell.length_a   1.000
_cell.length_b   1.000
_cell.length_c   1.000
_cell.angle_alpha   90.00
_cell.angle_beta   90.00
_cell.angle_gamma   90.00
#
_symmetry.space_group_name_H-M   'P 1'
#
loop_
_entity.id
_entity.type
_entity.pdbx_description
1 polymer ?
#
loop_
_entity_poly.entity_id
_entity_poly.type
_entity_poly.pdbx_seq_one_letter_code
_entity_poly.pdbx_strand_id
1 'polypeptide(L)'
;TLTARITGKNLQGEVALLRAGGERQLLPFAAELGPTWRFFEQPLNDNADVSGRWAVTFTSDAGQSSAGVAEFAQSFERVTGTILTPTGDHRFLAGEVHGDELRLSRFDGASAYLYHAKIDESDRLVGEYWSGMTGHQRFTAERNVDATLDTSGVATGMKDPSENLQFSFPDLDGRTISLSDPQYA
;
A
#
# COMPACT_ATOMS: atom_id res chain seq x y z
N THR A 1 -16.08 -9.06 3.38
CA THR A 1 -16.68 -8.87 4.72
C THR A 1 -15.78 -9.53 5.75
N LEU A 2 -15.55 -8.84 6.89
CA LEU A 2 -14.83 -9.38 8.04
C LEU A 2 -15.85 -9.61 9.14
N THR A 3 -15.82 -10.80 9.74
CA THR A 3 -16.63 -11.15 10.91
C THR A 3 -15.70 -11.67 11.99
N ALA A 4 -15.78 -11.11 13.20
CA ALA A 4 -14.90 -11.51 14.30
C ALA A 4 -15.62 -11.47 15.66
N ARG A 5 -15.09 -12.28 16.59
CA ARG A 5 -15.49 -12.29 18.00
C ARG A 5 -14.30 -11.97 18.89
N ILE A 6 -14.50 -11.08 19.86
CA ILE A 6 -13.52 -10.76 20.89
C ILE A 6 -13.84 -11.58 22.14
N THR A 7 -12.83 -12.26 22.69
CA THR A 7 -12.92 -12.99 23.95
C THR A 7 -11.67 -12.69 24.79
N GLY A 8 -11.84 -11.83 25.80
CA GLY A 8 -10.69 -11.32 26.57
C GLY A 8 -9.73 -10.54 25.69
N LYS A 9 -8.49 -11.00 25.56
CA LYS A 9 -7.44 -10.43 24.72
C LYS A 9 -7.41 -11.02 23.30
N ASN A 10 -8.26 -11.99 23.00
CA ASN A 10 -8.22 -12.72 21.73
C ASN A 10 -9.30 -12.21 20.78
N LEU A 11 -8.93 -12.09 19.50
CA LEU A 11 -9.81 -11.81 18.37
C LEU A 11 -9.73 -13.00 17.42
N GLN A 12 -10.86 -13.63 17.12
CA GLN A 12 -10.93 -14.72 16.14
C GLN A 12 -12.07 -14.47 15.17
N GLY A 13 -11.84 -14.80 13.91
CA GLY A 13 -12.84 -14.59 12.89
C GLY A 13 -12.43 -15.07 11.52
N GLU A 14 -13.13 -14.55 10.52
CA GLU A 14 -12.88 -14.85 9.11
C GLU A 14 -13.14 -13.64 8.22
N VAL A 15 -12.34 -13.55 7.17
CA VAL A 15 -12.52 -12.60 6.07
C VAL A 15 -13.13 -13.35 4.90
N ALA A 16 -14.29 -12.90 4.45
CA ALA A 16 -14.90 -13.40 3.23
C ALA A 16 -14.48 -12.51 2.05
N LEU A 17 -13.72 -13.09 1.12
CA LEU A 17 -13.35 -12.49 -0.17
C LEU A 17 -14.27 -13.00 -1.26
N LEU A 18 -14.73 -12.09 -2.12
CA LEU A 18 -15.36 -12.46 -3.39
C LEU A 18 -14.29 -12.50 -4.47
N ARG A 19 -14.16 -13.63 -5.12
CA ARG A 19 -13.30 -13.84 -6.28
C ARG A 19 -14.03 -13.50 -7.58
N ALA A 20 -13.26 -13.32 -8.65
CA ALA A 20 -13.82 -13.23 -9.99
C ALA A 20 -14.69 -14.45 -10.27
N GLY A 21 -15.93 -14.25 -10.78
CA GLY A 21 -16.91 -15.33 -10.97
C GLY A 21 -17.86 -15.55 -9.79
N GLY A 22 -17.76 -14.75 -8.72
CA GLY A 22 -18.68 -14.79 -7.57
C GLY A 22 -18.34 -15.87 -6.53
N GLU A 23 -17.23 -16.57 -6.69
CA GLU A 23 -16.76 -17.53 -5.68
C GLU A 23 -16.39 -16.84 -4.38
N ARG A 24 -16.87 -17.36 -3.26
CA ARG A 24 -16.58 -16.86 -1.93
C ARG A 24 -15.47 -17.68 -1.28
N GLN A 25 -14.34 -17.03 -1.02
CA GLN A 25 -13.23 -17.60 -0.25
C GLN A 25 -13.31 -17.11 1.19
N LEU A 26 -13.25 -18.02 2.17
CA LEU A 26 -13.14 -17.71 3.59
C LEU A 26 -11.71 -17.87 4.05
N LEU A 27 -11.17 -16.82 4.69
CA LEU A 27 -9.84 -16.78 5.28
C LEU A 27 -10.00 -16.66 6.80
N PRO A 28 -9.74 -17.72 7.56
CA PRO A 28 -9.76 -17.64 9.02
C PRO A 28 -8.57 -16.83 9.52
N PHE A 29 -8.76 -16.06 10.60
CA PHE A 29 -7.68 -15.39 11.29
C PHE A 29 -7.86 -15.45 12.79
N ALA A 30 -6.74 -15.35 13.51
CA ALA A 30 -6.69 -15.18 14.95
C ALA A 30 -5.69 -14.08 15.28
N ALA A 31 -6.00 -13.27 16.30
CA ALA A 31 -5.13 -12.26 16.83
C ALA A 31 -5.23 -12.20 18.35
N GLU A 32 -4.16 -11.81 19.00
CA GLU A 32 -4.11 -11.51 20.41
C GLU A 32 -3.76 -10.04 20.62
N LEU A 33 -4.40 -9.39 21.58
CA LEU A 33 -4.02 -8.03 21.97
C LEU A 33 -2.60 -8.05 22.54
N GLY A 34 -1.67 -7.57 21.77
CA GLY A 34 -0.24 -7.56 22.04
C GLY A 34 0.29 -6.20 22.49
N PRO A 35 1.60 -6.00 22.37
CA PRO A 35 2.25 -4.74 22.65
C PRO A 35 1.75 -3.61 21.74
N THR A 36 1.98 -2.39 22.18
CA THR A 36 1.56 -1.18 21.44
C THR A 36 2.57 -0.77 20.35
N TRP A 37 3.77 -1.33 20.35
CA TRP A 37 4.78 -1.18 19.31
C TRP A 37 4.52 -2.14 18.14
N ARG A 38 4.98 -1.76 16.95
CA ARG A 38 4.76 -2.56 15.73
C ARG A 38 6.00 -3.38 15.36
N PHE A 39 7.17 -2.77 15.43
CA PHE A 39 8.44 -3.39 15.04
C PHE A 39 9.50 -3.29 16.13
N PHE A 40 9.50 -2.19 16.90
CA PHE A 40 10.55 -1.92 17.88
C PHE A 40 9.94 -1.67 19.26
N GLU A 41 10.33 -2.49 20.23
CA GLU A 41 9.81 -2.39 21.60
C GLU A 41 10.27 -1.11 22.30
N GLN A 42 11.48 -0.66 22.00
CA GLN A 42 12.06 0.51 22.64
C GLN A 42 12.27 1.63 21.62
N PRO A 43 11.58 2.77 21.76
CA PRO A 43 11.82 3.91 20.91
C PRO A 43 13.21 4.50 21.14
N LEU A 44 13.81 5.06 20.09
CA LEU A 44 14.99 5.90 20.16
C LEU A 44 14.59 7.38 20.07
N ASN A 45 15.40 8.25 20.71
CA ASN A 45 15.20 9.69 20.64
C ASN A 45 15.86 10.32 19.39
N ASP A 46 16.81 9.60 18.78
CA ASP A 46 17.56 10.06 17.60
C ASP A 46 17.23 9.15 16.43
N ASN A 47 16.13 9.46 15.77
CA ASN A 47 15.66 8.75 14.59
C ASN A 47 15.91 9.58 13.34
N ALA A 48 16.31 8.94 12.25
CA ALA A 48 16.37 9.58 10.95
C ALA A 48 14.98 10.10 10.55
N ASP A 49 14.95 11.25 9.88
CA ASP A 49 13.73 11.78 9.28
C ASP A 49 13.54 11.13 7.90
N VAL A 50 12.48 10.36 7.74
CA VAL A 50 12.08 9.74 6.47
C VAL A 50 10.85 10.39 5.86
N SER A 51 10.34 11.48 6.46
CA SER A 51 9.17 12.19 5.94
C SER A 51 9.42 12.80 4.56
N GLY A 52 8.33 13.05 3.84
CA GLY A 52 8.37 13.71 2.53
C GLY A 52 8.17 12.77 1.34
N ARG A 53 8.61 13.25 0.17
CA ARG A 53 8.39 12.58 -1.12
C ARG A 53 9.71 12.03 -1.67
N TRP A 54 9.64 10.81 -2.21
CA TRP A 54 10.80 10.04 -2.63
C TRP A 54 10.57 9.42 -4.01
N ALA A 55 11.57 9.54 -4.88
CA ALA A 55 11.64 8.77 -6.11
C ALA A 55 12.17 7.36 -5.78
N VAL A 56 11.36 6.34 -6.03
CA VAL A 56 11.66 4.94 -5.68
C VAL A 56 11.99 4.16 -6.94
N THR A 57 13.03 3.33 -6.86
CA THR A 57 13.35 2.32 -7.88
C THR A 57 13.29 0.95 -7.23
N PHE A 58 12.37 0.11 -7.67
CA PHE A 58 12.30 -1.30 -7.32
C PHE A 58 13.13 -2.12 -8.31
N THR A 59 13.79 -3.16 -7.82
CA THR A 59 14.54 -4.12 -8.64
C THR A 59 14.18 -5.53 -8.21
N SER A 60 13.57 -6.28 -9.11
CA SER A 60 13.21 -7.69 -8.88
C SER A 60 14.46 -8.57 -8.80
N ASP A 61 14.30 -9.81 -8.30
CA ASP A 61 15.40 -10.80 -8.26
C ASP A 61 15.89 -11.17 -9.66
N ALA A 62 15.06 -10.98 -10.69
CA ALA A 62 15.44 -11.14 -12.11
C ALA A 62 16.14 -9.91 -12.69
N GLY A 63 16.38 -8.86 -11.91
CA GLY A 63 17.06 -7.63 -12.35
C GLY A 63 16.18 -6.64 -13.11
N GLN A 64 14.86 -6.86 -13.17
CA GLN A 64 13.93 -5.91 -13.79
C GLN A 64 13.66 -4.75 -12.85
N SER A 65 13.70 -3.53 -13.37
CA SER A 65 13.44 -2.33 -12.58
C SER A 65 12.06 -1.73 -12.89
N SER A 66 11.44 -1.15 -11.86
CA SER A 66 10.22 -0.38 -11.97
C SER A 66 10.26 0.84 -11.06
N ALA A 67 9.61 1.93 -11.49
CA ALA A 67 9.57 3.17 -10.73
C ALA A 67 8.42 3.16 -9.72
N GLY A 68 8.60 3.92 -8.64
CA GLY A 68 7.59 4.26 -7.66
C GLY A 68 7.78 5.67 -7.13
N VAL A 69 6.77 6.17 -6.44
CA VAL A 69 6.85 7.43 -5.69
C VAL A 69 6.33 7.18 -4.30
N ALA A 70 7.19 7.31 -3.29
CA ALA A 70 6.76 7.20 -1.90
C ALA A 70 6.41 8.58 -1.32
N GLU A 71 5.40 8.58 -0.46
CA GLU A 71 4.99 9.74 0.35
C GLU A 71 4.86 9.28 1.79
N PHE A 72 5.74 9.79 2.66
CA PHE A 72 5.77 9.44 4.06
C PHE A 72 5.50 10.64 4.95
N ALA A 73 4.73 10.40 6.01
CA ALA A 73 4.55 11.31 7.13
C ALA A 73 5.14 10.64 8.38
N GLN A 74 5.99 11.37 9.10
CA GLN A 74 6.63 10.89 10.32
C GLN A 74 6.23 11.74 11.53
N SER A 75 6.00 11.07 12.64
CA SER A 75 5.78 11.69 13.95
C SER A 75 6.56 10.89 15.00
N PHE A 76 7.65 11.42 15.46
CA PHE A 76 8.65 10.74 16.29
C PHE A 76 9.16 9.48 15.58
N GLU A 77 8.98 8.30 16.17
CA GLU A 77 9.32 7.00 15.57
C GLU A 77 8.29 6.50 14.55
N ARG A 78 7.06 7.01 14.58
CA ARG A 78 5.95 6.49 13.77
C ARG A 78 5.97 7.06 12.36
N VAL A 79 5.85 6.18 11.39
CA VAL A 79 5.79 6.52 9.96
C VAL A 79 4.51 5.95 9.36
N THR A 80 3.82 6.77 8.59
CA THR A 80 2.67 6.36 7.77
C THR A 80 2.86 6.87 6.35
N GLY A 81 2.24 6.22 5.39
CA GLY A 81 2.31 6.69 4.01
C GLY A 81 1.84 5.70 2.96
N THR A 82 2.27 5.97 1.75
CA THR A 82 1.98 5.14 0.58
C THR A 82 3.17 5.12 -0.36
N ILE A 83 3.21 4.12 -1.23
CA ILE A 83 4.09 4.13 -2.41
C ILE A 83 3.21 3.94 -3.64
N LEU A 84 3.23 4.92 -4.51
CA LEU A 84 2.55 4.90 -5.79
C LEU A 84 3.39 4.10 -6.79
N THR A 85 2.76 3.23 -7.55
CA THR A 85 3.40 2.46 -8.63
C THR A 85 2.54 2.53 -9.90
N PRO A 86 3.06 2.21 -11.08
CA PRO A 86 2.29 2.21 -12.32
C PRO A 86 1.06 1.28 -12.31
N THR A 87 1.04 0.27 -11.43
CA THR A 87 -0.05 -0.72 -11.33
C THR A 87 -1.00 -0.49 -10.15
N GLY A 88 -0.76 0.54 -9.35
CA GLY A 88 -1.57 0.88 -8.18
C GLY A 88 -0.73 1.47 -7.06
N ASP A 89 -1.33 1.64 -5.90
CA ASP A 89 -0.66 2.17 -4.72
C ASP A 89 -0.55 1.13 -3.59
N HIS A 90 0.50 1.26 -2.81
CA HIS A 90 0.71 0.50 -1.58
C HIS A 90 0.23 1.31 -0.37
N ARG A 91 -1.05 1.79 -0.43
CA ARG A 91 -1.62 2.66 0.59
C ARG A 91 -1.76 2.00 1.95
N PHE A 92 -1.89 2.86 2.97
CA PHE A 92 -2.00 2.49 4.36
C PHE A 92 -0.78 1.76 4.91
N LEU A 93 0.41 2.05 4.36
CA LEU A 93 1.64 1.64 5.00
C LEU A 93 1.74 2.33 6.36
N ALA A 94 2.09 1.58 7.37
CA ALA A 94 2.37 2.08 8.70
C ALA A 94 3.54 1.31 9.32
N GLY A 95 4.33 2.00 10.11
CA GLY A 95 5.47 1.40 10.78
C GLY A 95 6.25 2.39 11.60
N GLU A 96 7.53 2.13 11.71
CA GLU A 96 8.41 2.83 12.65
C GLU A 96 9.81 3.00 12.05
N VAL A 97 10.45 4.08 12.46
CA VAL A 97 11.87 4.33 12.28
C VAL A 97 12.57 4.11 13.62
N HIS A 98 13.74 3.47 13.59
CA HIS A 98 14.58 3.22 14.78
C HIS A 98 16.04 3.46 14.41
N GLY A 99 16.58 4.61 14.81
CA GLY A 99 17.86 5.09 14.31
C GLY A 99 17.82 5.36 12.82
N ASP A 100 18.58 4.60 12.06
CA ASP A 100 18.64 4.63 10.59
C ASP A 100 17.74 3.59 9.91
N GLU A 101 17.06 2.73 10.68
CA GLU A 101 16.26 1.62 10.19
C GLU A 101 14.78 1.99 10.07
N LEU A 102 14.19 1.80 8.88
CA LEU A 102 12.77 1.97 8.58
C LEU A 102 12.11 0.62 8.37
N ARG A 103 11.01 0.36 9.07
CA ARG A 103 10.13 -0.79 8.81
C ARG A 103 8.70 -0.33 8.61
N LEU A 104 8.11 -0.73 7.49
CA LEU A 104 6.70 -0.46 7.19
C LEU A 104 6.00 -1.75 6.83
N SER A 105 4.75 -1.86 7.18
CA SER A 105 3.90 -2.95 6.71
C SER A 105 2.47 -2.51 6.46
N ARG A 106 1.78 -3.33 5.71
CA ARG A 106 0.35 -3.23 5.44
C ARG A 106 -0.23 -4.63 5.35
N PHE A 107 -1.46 -4.76 5.83
CA PHE A 107 -2.30 -5.93 5.61
C PHE A 107 -3.75 -5.49 5.47
N ASP A 108 -4.42 -5.89 4.39
CA ASP A 108 -5.82 -5.53 4.11
C ASP A 108 -6.76 -6.74 4.10
N GLY A 109 -6.29 -7.89 4.61
CA GLY A 109 -7.04 -9.13 4.62
C GLY A 109 -6.75 -10.04 3.41
N ALA A 110 -6.15 -9.50 2.35
CA ALA A 110 -5.80 -10.25 1.14
C ALA A 110 -4.34 -10.06 0.74
N SER A 111 -3.82 -8.86 0.90
CA SER A 111 -2.46 -8.48 0.50
C SER A 111 -1.66 -8.07 1.72
N ALA A 112 -0.49 -8.67 1.89
CA ALA A 112 0.47 -8.34 2.93
C ALA A 112 1.72 -7.73 2.29
N TYR A 113 2.13 -6.56 2.77
CA TYR A 113 3.36 -5.90 2.35
C TYR A 113 4.25 -5.66 3.55
N LEU A 114 5.56 -5.87 3.36
CA LEU A 114 6.60 -5.56 4.32
C LEU A 114 7.73 -4.83 3.61
N TYR A 115 8.15 -3.72 4.19
CA TYR A 115 9.31 -2.94 3.79
C TYR A 115 10.31 -2.92 4.93
N HIS A 116 11.56 -3.16 4.62
CA HIS A 116 12.67 -3.01 5.53
C HIS A 116 13.78 -2.26 4.81
N ALA A 117 14.15 -1.10 5.30
CA ALA A 117 15.16 -0.25 4.69
C ALA A 117 16.04 0.41 5.74
N LYS A 118 17.16 0.93 5.29
CA LYS A 118 18.02 1.85 6.03
C LYS A 118 18.20 3.12 5.23
N ILE A 119 18.32 4.23 5.95
CA ILE A 119 18.81 5.48 5.37
C ILE A 119 20.34 5.43 5.39
N ASP A 120 20.95 5.69 4.24
CA ASP A 120 22.40 5.70 4.11
C ASP A 120 22.99 7.11 4.34
N GLU A 121 24.34 7.20 4.34
CA GLU A 121 25.07 8.47 4.53
C GLU A 121 24.77 9.52 3.45
N SER A 122 24.15 9.11 2.34
CA SER A 122 23.76 9.99 1.23
C SER A 122 22.28 10.38 1.29
N ASP A 123 21.62 10.20 2.42
CA ASP A 123 20.18 10.45 2.63
C ASP A 123 19.29 9.65 1.65
N ARG A 124 19.68 8.43 1.30
CA ARG A 124 18.90 7.53 0.47
C ARG A 124 18.35 6.38 1.31
N LEU A 125 17.15 5.92 1.00
CA LEU A 125 16.62 4.66 1.52
C LEU A 125 17.11 3.52 0.64
N VAL A 126 17.69 2.51 1.26
CA VAL A 126 18.13 1.26 0.61
C VAL A 126 17.53 0.10 1.37
N GLY A 127 16.81 -0.78 0.69
CA GLY A 127 16.11 -1.84 1.39
C GLY A 127 15.47 -2.90 0.50
N GLU A 128 14.60 -3.65 1.15
CA GLU A 128 13.89 -4.78 0.57
C GLU A 128 12.39 -4.64 0.80
N TYR A 129 11.63 -5.20 -0.12
CA TYR A 129 10.17 -5.21 -0.15
C TYR A 129 9.66 -6.61 -0.40
N TRP A 130 8.72 -7.06 0.40
CA TRP A 130 8.02 -8.32 0.23
C TRP A 130 6.54 -8.10 0.00
N SER A 131 5.97 -8.86 -0.94
CA SER A 131 4.56 -8.87 -1.28
C SER A 131 4.00 -10.28 -1.17
N GLY A 132 3.15 -10.51 -0.19
CA GLY A 132 2.63 -11.85 0.10
C GLY A 132 3.73 -12.84 0.46
N MET A 133 3.57 -14.09 0.03
CA MET A 133 4.48 -15.19 0.41
C MET A 133 5.68 -15.36 -0.53
N THR A 134 5.63 -14.83 -1.73
CA THR A 134 6.61 -15.13 -2.80
C THR A 134 7.16 -13.90 -3.49
N GLY A 135 6.53 -12.74 -3.35
CA GLY A 135 7.01 -11.52 -3.98
C GLY A 135 8.17 -10.92 -3.18
N HIS A 136 9.31 -10.68 -3.83
CA HIS A 136 10.47 -10.03 -3.25
C HIS A 136 11.12 -9.09 -4.26
N GLN A 137 11.53 -7.91 -3.81
CA GLN A 137 12.28 -6.94 -4.59
C GLN A 137 13.22 -6.16 -3.66
N ARG A 138 14.34 -5.73 -4.17
CA ARG A 138 15.15 -4.67 -3.55
C ARG A 138 14.61 -3.31 -4.01
N PHE A 139 14.83 -2.29 -3.21
CA PHE A 139 14.53 -0.93 -3.62
C PHE A 139 15.56 0.07 -3.12
N THR A 140 15.67 1.17 -3.87
CA THR A 140 16.32 2.40 -3.44
C THR A 140 15.36 3.55 -3.57
N ALA A 141 15.47 4.57 -2.72
CA ALA A 141 14.68 5.78 -2.84
C ALA A 141 15.54 7.01 -2.55
N GLU A 142 15.34 8.05 -3.35
CA GLU A 142 16.01 9.35 -3.22
C GLU A 142 14.96 10.42 -2.99
N ARG A 143 15.25 11.39 -2.10
CA ARG A 143 14.33 12.51 -1.86
C ARG A 143 14.13 13.31 -3.12
N ASN A 144 12.88 13.46 -3.52
CA ASN A 144 12.53 14.24 -4.71
C ASN A 144 11.10 14.75 -4.58
N VAL A 145 10.92 16.03 -4.27
CA VAL A 145 9.60 16.65 -4.11
C VAL A 145 8.80 16.68 -5.40
N ASP A 146 9.47 16.63 -6.55
CA ASP A 146 8.88 16.65 -7.89
C ASP A 146 8.76 15.24 -8.50
N ALA A 147 9.05 14.18 -7.71
CA ALA A 147 8.93 12.81 -8.20
C ALA A 147 7.52 12.54 -8.73
N THR A 148 7.43 12.04 -9.94
CA THR A 148 6.18 11.66 -10.61
C THR A 148 6.32 10.28 -11.24
N LEU A 149 5.21 9.57 -11.39
CA LEU A 149 5.17 8.36 -12.19
C LEU A 149 4.96 8.72 -13.65
N ASP A 150 5.71 8.07 -14.53
CA ASP A 150 5.34 8.05 -15.94
C ASP A 150 4.10 7.17 -16.11
N THR A 151 2.98 7.82 -16.38
CA THR A 151 1.69 7.16 -16.61
C THR A 151 1.40 6.93 -18.09
N SER A 152 2.32 7.26 -18.98
CA SER A 152 2.11 7.16 -20.44
C SER A 152 1.91 5.72 -20.93
N GLY A 153 2.33 4.71 -20.14
CA GLY A 153 2.14 3.29 -20.43
C GLY A 153 1.07 2.59 -19.58
N VAL A 154 0.34 3.31 -18.72
CA VAL A 154 -0.63 2.70 -17.81
C VAL A 154 -1.95 2.45 -18.53
N ALA A 155 -2.43 1.21 -18.45
CA ALA A 155 -3.58 0.71 -19.19
C ALA A 155 -4.96 1.26 -18.77
N THR A 156 -5.02 2.23 -17.87
CA THR A 156 -6.25 2.86 -17.39
C THR A 156 -6.43 4.27 -17.96
N GLY A 157 -6.53 4.36 -19.25
CA GLY A 157 -6.87 5.60 -19.94
C GLY A 157 -7.95 5.34 -20.98
N MET A 158 -8.65 6.36 -21.40
CA MET A 158 -9.52 6.29 -22.57
C MET A 158 -8.63 5.99 -23.78
N LYS A 159 -8.98 4.99 -24.59
CA LYS A 159 -8.27 4.68 -25.85
C LYS A 159 -8.32 5.86 -26.82
N ASP A 160 -9.38 6.61 -26.78
CA ASP A 160 -9.55 7.89 -27.47
C ASP A 160 -9.94 8.97 -26.46
N PRO A 161 -9.04 9.93 -26.15
CA PRO A 161 -9.33 11.03 -25.23
C PRO A 161 -10.49 11.94 -25.66
N SER A 162 -10.89 11.88 -26.93
CA SER A 162 -12.03 12.64 -27.47
C SER A 162 -13.38 11.97 -27.21
N GLU A 163 -13.37 10.68 -26.85
CA GLU A 163 -14.58 9.96 -26.48
C GLU A 163 -14.96 10.27 -25.02
N ASN A 164 -16.23 10.54 -24.79
CA ASN A 164 -16.76 10.65 -23.44
C ASN A 164 -16.88 9.25 -22.81
N LEU A 165 -16.46 9.11 -21.56
CA LEU A 165 -16.71 7.90 -20.80
C LEU A 165 -18.20 7.62 -20.77
N GLN A 166 -18.61 6.44 -21.26
CA GLN A 166 -20.00 6.02 -21.23
C GLN A 166 -20.13 4.71 -20.46
N PHE A 167 -21.03 4.70 -19.51
CA PHE A 167 -21.44 3.47 -18.83
C PHE A 167 -22.92 3.52 -18.46
N SER A 168 -23.48 2.35 -18.28
CA SER A 168 -24.82 2.15 -17.77
C SER A 168 -24.84 0.89 -16.91
N PHE A 169 -25.26 1.00 -15.66
CA PHE A 169 -25.36 -0.12 -14.72
C PHE A 169 -26.55 0.07 -13.75
N PRO A 170 -27.09 -1.00 -13.15
CA PRO A 170 -28.14 -0.89 -12.16
C PRO A 170 -27.59 -0.39 -10.81
N ASP A 171 -28.32 0.47 -10.13
CA ASP A 171 -28.08 0.80 -8.72
C ASP A 171 -28.55 -0.34 -7.79
N LEU A 172 -28.46 -0.11 -6.48
CA LEU A 172 -28.89 -1.10 -5.48
C LEU A 172 -30.40 -1.35 -5.46
N ASP A 173 -31.19 -0.44 -6.04
CA ASP A 173 -32.64 -0.55 -6.18
C ASP A 173 -33.05 -1.12 -7.54
N GLY A 174 -32.08 -1.48 -8.39
CA GLY A 174 -32.29 -2.02 -9.74
C GLY A 174 -32.63 -0.98 -10.80
N ARG A 175 -32.46 0.34 -10.50
CA ARG A 175 -32.64 1.41 -11.49
C ARG A 175 -31.38 1.55 -12.31
N THR A 176 -31.54 1.72 -13.62
CA THR A 176 -30.39 1.99 -14.48
C THR A 176 -29.86 3.39 -14.25
N ILE A 177 -28.58 3.50 -13.91
CA ILE A 177 -27.82 4.75 -13.83
C ILE A 177 -26.92 4.83 -15.05
N SER A 178 -26.94 5.98 -15.74
CA SER A 178 -26.11 6.24 -16.91
C SER A 178 -25.44 7.61 -16.79
N LEU A 179 -24.18 7.72 -17.26
CA LEU A 179 -23.52 9.03 -17.36
C LEU A 179 -24.21 10.01 -18.33
N SER A 180 -25.07 9.49 -19.20
CA SER A 180 -25.88 10.33 -20.06
C SER A 180 -27.11 10.98 -19.37
N ASP A 181 -27.36 10.62 -18.10
CA ASP A 181 -28.44 11.22 -17.33
C ASP A 181 -28.12 12.69 -17.03
N PRO A 182 -29.10 13.62 -17.26
CA PRO A 182 -28.85 15.07 -17.11
C PRO A 182 -28.36 15.51 -15.73
N GLN A 183 -28.59 14.71 -14.70
CA GLN A 183 -28.10 14.96 -13.33
C GLN A 183 -26.57 14.78 -13.17
N TYR A 184 -25.90 14.15 -14.14
CA TYR A 184 -24.45 13.89 -14.15
C TYR A 184 -23.73 14.66 -15.29
N ALA A 185 -24.44 15.46 -16.07
CA ALA A 185 -23.92 16.25 -17.18
C ALA A 185 -23.31 17.59 -16.73
#